data_93c4d64990053d0d767ef14e9653e725
#
_entry.id   93c4d64990053d0d767ef14e9653e725
#
_cell.length_a   1.000
_cell.length_b   1.000
_cell.length_c   1.000
_cell.angle_alpha   90.00
_cell.angle_beta   90.00
_cell.angle_gamma   90.00
#
_symmetry.space_group_name_H-M   'P 1'
#
loop_
_entity.id
_entity.type
_entity.pdbx_description
1 polymer ?
#
loop_
_entity_poly.entity_id
_entity_poly.type
_entity_poly.pdbx_seq_one_letter_code
_entity_poly.pdbx_strand_id
1 'polypeptide(L)'
;MDMKGHAAVVTGGASGLGAATAAELARAGVKVACLDVNLDGARAVAEKIGGYAVQCDVTNAEQSAAALGQARDRHGAARILINCAGVGPAKRIVGRDGPMPLGDFERVIAINLIGTFNMMRLVAADMQSLSPLADGERGVIISTASVAALEGQIGQAAYSASKGGVAALVLPAAREFAQFGIRVNAIAPGIFHTPMLMALPEEAQKSLAAAVPFPKLLGRPDQFASLARHIIENTYINGEVIRLDGALRMAPR
;
A
#
# COMPACT_ATOMS: atom_id res chain seq x y z
N MET A 1 -14.78 -10.36 4.36
CA MET A 1 -14.50 -11.68 5.00
C MET A 1 -14.27 -11.52 6.50
N ASP A 2 -14.59 -12.55 7.30
CA ASP A 2 -13.94 -12.70 8.61
C ASP A 2 -12.47 -13.02 8.37
N MET A 3 -11.58 -12.20 8.95
CA MET A 3 -10.14 -12.31 8.66
C MET A 3 -9.38 -13.19 9.65
N LYS A 4 -10.01 -13.62 10.76
CA LYS A 4 -9.36 -14.36 11.82
C LYS A 4 -8.79 -15.69 11.33
N GLY A 5 -7.52 -15.93 11.63
CA GLY A 5 -6.80 -17.17 11.25
C GLY A 5 -6.27 -17.21 9.82
N HIS A 6 -6.68 -16.26 8.95
CA HIS A 6 -6.18 -16.17 7.59
C HIS A 6 -4.79 -15.54 7.53
N ALA A 7 -4.08 -15.80 6.43
CA ALA A 7 -2.77 -15.22 6.16
C ALA A 7 -2.91 -13.89 5.39
N ALA A 8 -2.02 -12.94 5.70
CA ALA A 8 -1.86 -11.68 5.00
C ALA A 8 -0.40 -11.43 4.63
N VAL A 9 -0.21 -10.77 3.50
CA VAL A 9 1.07 -10.20 3.06
C VAL A 9 0.94 -8.69 3.06
N VAL A 10 1.89 -8.00 3.70
CA VAL A 10 1.97 -6.54 3.75
C VAL A 10 3.33 -6.13 3.20
N THR A 11 3.37 -5.46 2.03
CA THR A 11 4.59 -4.86 1.48
C THR A 11 4.82 -3.48 2.08
N GLY A 12 6.07 -3.02 2.19
CA GLY A 12 6.39 -1.82 2.95
C GLY A 12 6.11 -2.00 4.45
N GLY A 13 6.20 -3.25 4.93
CA GLY A 13 5.81 -3.66 6.28
C GLY A 13 6.75 -3.20 7.40
N ALA A 14 7.91 -2.62 7.05
CA ALA A 14 8.90 -2.17 8.04
C ALA A 14 8.52 -0.85 8.74
N SER A 15 7.63 -0.04 8.19
CA SER A 15 7.33 1.28 8.74
C SER A 15 5.98 1.86 8.29
N GLY A 16 5.61 3.02 8.83
CA GLY A 16 4.52 3.86 8.37
C GLY A 16 3.17 3.15 8.25
N LEU A 17 2.51 3.31 7.10
CA LEU A 17 1.18 2.76 6.84
C LEU A 17 1.19 1.22 6.83
N GLY A 18 2.25 0.61 6.25
CA GLY A 18 2.39 -0.84 6.19
C GLY A 18 2.52 -1.46 7.58
N ALA A 19 3.42 -0.93 8.42
CA ALA A 19 3.59 -1.42 9.79
C ALA A 19 2.33 -1.26 10.64
N ALA A 20 1.63 -0.13 10.52
CA ALA A 20 0.36 0.09 11.24
C ALA A 20 -0.74 -0.88 10.77
N THR A 21 -0.81 -1.14 9.46
CA THR A 21 -1.78 -2.10 8.91
C THR A 21 -1.44 -3.53 9.34
N ALA A 22 -0.16 -3.91 9.33
CA ALA A 22 0.29 -5.20 9.85
C ALA A 22 -0.12 -5.40 11.30
N ALA A 23 0.07 -4.38 12.14
CA ALA A 23 -0.33 -4.41 13.56
C ALA A 23 -1.85 -4.52 13.74
N GLU A 24 -2.65 -3.80 12.94
CA GLU A 24 -4.11 -3.89 12.98
C GLU A 24 -4.61 -5.27 12.59
N LEU A 25 -4.09 -5.84 11.52
CA LEU A 25 -4.45 -7.18 11.06
C LEU A 25 -4.07 -8.25 12.07
N ALA A 26 -2.89 -8.16 12.67
CA ALA A 26 -2.46 -9.10 13.72
C ALA A 26 -3.38 -9.03 14.96
N ARG A 27 -3.80 -7.81 15.39
CA ARG A 27 -4.79 -7.65 16.45
C ARG A 27 -6.14 -8.29 16.13
N ALA A 28 -6.51 -8.34 14.85
CA ALA A 28 -7.70 -9.03 14.38
C ALA A 28 -7.51 -10.57 14.24
N GLY A 29 -6.35 -11.10 14.61
CA GLY A 29 -6.06 -12.54 14.57
C GLY A 29 -5.57 -13.04 13.21
N VAL A 30 -5.09 -12.16 12.34
CA VAL A 30 -4.50 -12.49 11.04
C VAL A 30 -3.04 -12.90 11.22
N LYS A 31 -2.58 -13.89 10.48
CA LYS A 31 -1.17 -14.31 10.40
C LYS A 31 -0.46 -13.43 9.37
N VAL A 32 0.33 -12.46 9.83
CA VAL A 32 0.89 -11.41 8.96
C VAL A 32 2.34 -11.70 8.58
N ALA A 33 2.64 -11.65 7.29
CA ALA A 33 3.99 -11.58 6.76
C ALA A 33 4.31 -10.12 6.34
N CYS A 34 5.33 -9.53 6.97
CA CYS A 34 5.84 -8.19 6.69
C CYS A 34 6.97 -8.29 5.66
N LEU A 35 6.75 -7.81 4.45
CA LEU A 35 7.72 -7.79 3.36
C LEU A 35 8.29 -6.38 3.19
N ASP A 36 9.62 -6.25 3.20
CA ASP A 36 10.28 -4.95 3.00
C ASP A 36 11.72 -5.15 2.49
N VAL A 37 12.27 -4.17 1.80
CA VAL A 37 13.71 -4.14 1.47
C VAL A 37 14.56 -3.96 2.73
N ASN A 38 14.02 -3.26 3.74
CA ASN A 38 14.60 -3.11 5.08
C ASN A 38 14.17 -4.28 5.97
N LEU A 39 14.91 -5.37 5.91
CA LEU A 39 14.62 -6.59 6.67
C LEU A 39 14.62 -6.36 8.18
N ASP A 40 15.54 -5.56 8.71
CA ASP A 40 15.63 -5.31 10.16
C ASP A 40 14.43 -4.52 10.67
N GLY A 41 13.97 -3.53 9.91
CA GLY A 41 12.73 -2.85 10.20
C GLY A 41 11.51 -3.78 10.16
N ALA A 42 11.43 -4.65 9.14
CA ALA A 42 10.35 -5.64 9.04
C ALA A 42 10.39 -6.65 10.20
N ARG A 43 11.58 -7.10 10.63
CA ARG A 43 11.75 -7.97 11.81
C ARG A 43 11.26 -7.29 13.09
N ALA A 44 11.64 -6.05 13.32
CA ALA A 44 11.21 -5.30 14.50
C ALA A 44 9.68 -5.13 14.58
N VAL A 45 9.01 -5.00 13.43
CA VAL A 45 7.53 -4.97 13.36
C VAL A 45 6.96 -6.38 13.59
N ALA A 46 7.47 -7.38 12.87
CA ALA A 46 7.00 -8.76 12.94
C ALA A 46 7.09 -9.34 14.37
N GLU A 47 8.19 -9.10 15.07
CA GLU A 47 8.38 -9.52 16.47
C GLU A 47 7.30 -8.96 17.40
N LYS A 48 6.97 -7.67 17.25
CA LYS A 48 5.94 -6.99 18.08
C LYS A 48 4.52 -7.54 17.87
N ILE A 49 4.26 -8.07 16.69
CA ILE A 49 2.91 -8.54 16.31
C ILE A 49 2.79 -10.08 16.25
N GLY A 50 3.86 -10.81 16.57
CA GLY A 50 3.89 -12.27 16.40
C GLY A 50 3.81 -12.71 14.92
N GLY A 51 4.26 -11.86 14.01
CA GLY A 51 4.26 -12.08 12.56
C GLY A 51 5.54 -12.70 12.03
N TYR A 52 5.73 -12.60 10.71
CA TYR A 52 6.92 -13.10 10.01
C TYR A 52 7.50 -12.02 9.10
N ALA A 53 8.82 -11.84 9.10
CA ALA A 53 9.51 -10.86 8.27
C ALA A 53 10.25 -11.53 7.12
N VAL A 54 10.13 -10.95 5.93
CA VAL A 54 10.84 -11.41 4.73
C VAL A 54 11.43 -10.22 3.99
N GLN A 55 12.71 -10.33 3.57
CA GLN A 55 13.30 -9.33 2.71
C GLN A 55 12.70 -9.44 1.29
N CYS A 56 12.23 -8.31 0.76
CA CYS A 56 11.60 -8.30 -0.55
C CYS A 56 11.76 -6.93 -1.24
N ASP A 57 12.40 -6.94 -2.40
CA ASP A 57 12.29 -5.85 -3.37
C ASP A 57 11.15 -6.17 -4.33
N VAL A 58 10.06 -5.42 -4.24
CA VAL A 58 8.85 -5.62 -5.07
C VAL A 58 9.10 -5.43 -6.57
N THR A 59 10.20 -4.74 -6.94
CA THR A 59 10.59 -4.53 -8.34
C THR A 59 11.26 -5.75 -8.97
N ASN A 60 11.76 -6.67 -8.13
CA ASN A 60 12.41 -7.90 -8.56
C ASN A 60 11.40 -9.07 -8.52
N ALA A 61 11.05 -9.59 -9.70
CA ALA A 61 10.02 -10.62 -9.84
C ALA A 61 10.41 -11.95 -9.13
N GLU A 62 11.66 -12.36 -9.23
CA GLU A 62 12.15 -13.61 -8.63
C GLU A 62 12.22 -13.50 -7.11
N GLN A 63 12.73 -12.39 -6.61
CA GLN A 63 12.79 -12.14 -5.16
C GLN A 63 11.37 -12.04 -4.56
N SER A 64 10.43 -11.41 -5.25
CA SER A 64 9.03 -11.33 -4.83
C SER A 64 8.39 -12.72 -4.77
N ALA A 65 8.61 -13.56 -5.79
CA ALA A 65 8.09 -14.92 -5.79
C ALA A 65 8.69 -15.77 -4.66
N ALA A 66 10.00 -15.67 -4.42
CA ALA A 66 10.67 -16.35 -3.33
C ALA A 66 10.17 -15.88 -1.95
N ALA A 67 9.98 -14.56 -1.76
CA ALA A 67 9.46 -13.99 -0.53
C ALA A 67 8.02 -14.45 -0.23
N LEU A 68 7.16 -14.51 -1.25
CA LEU A 68 5.81 -15.06 -1.13
C LEU A 68 5.83 -16.56 -0.81
N GLY A 69 6.76 -17.32 -1.40
CA GLY A 69 6.99 -18.73 -1.04
C GLY A 69 7.27 -18.90 0.45
N GLN A 70 8.23 -18.15 0.99
CA GLN A 70 8.56 -18.18 2.43
C GLN A 70 7.35 -17.79 3.31
N ALA A 71 6.61 -16.75 2.93
CA ALA A 71 5.42 -16.33 3.66
C ALA A 71 4.34 -17.43 3.66
N ARG A 72 4.13 -18.09 2.52
CA ARG A 72 3.19 -19.21 2.35
C ARG A 72 3.60 -20.44 3.17
N ASP A 73 4.86 -20.80 3.18
CA ASP A 73 5.37 -21.92 3.97
C ASP A 73 5.16 -21.70 5.47
N ARG A 74 5.23 -20.43 5.90
CA ARG A 74 5.06 -20.05 7.32
C ARG A 74 3.60 -19.92 7.75
N HIS A 75 2.72 -19.36 6.93
CA HIS A 75 1.38 -18.94 7.31
C HIS A 75 0.25 -19.55 6.47
N GLY A 76 0.58 -20.23 5.38
CA GLY A 76 -0.35 -20.61 4.33
C GLY A 76 -0.50 -19.51 3.27
N ALA A 77 -1.17 -19.82 2.16
CA ALA A 77 -1.41 -18.86 1.10
C ALA A 77 -2.27 -17.67 1.59
N ALA A 78 -1.85 -16.47 1.24
CA ALA A 78 -2.47 -15.25 1.73
C ALA A 78 -3.84 -15.00 1.08
N ARG A 79 -4.85 -14.66 1.90
CA ARG A 79 -6.14 -14.13 1.44
C ARG A 79 -6.20 -12.60 1.43
N ILE A 80 -5.20 -11.95 2.00
CA ILE A 80 -5.13 -10.50 2.13
C ILE A 80 -3.78 -10.03 1.62
N LEU A 81 -3.78 -9.11 0.65
CA LEU A 81 -2.59 -8.39 0.20
C LEU A 81 -2.77 -6.90 0.47
N ILE A 82 -1.82 -6.31 1.19
CA ILE A 82 -1.73 -4.87 1.39
C ILE A 82 -0.45 -4.36 0.73
N ASN A 83 -0.58 -3.59 -0.33
CA ASN A 83 0.54 -2.96 -1.02
C ASN A 83 0.81 -1.57 -0.45
N CYS A 84 1.80 -1.45 0.44
CA CYS A 84 2.27 -0.18 1.00
C CYS A 84 3.71 0.17 0.61
N ALA A 85 4.45 -0.72 -0.06
CA ALA A 85 5.79 -0.40 -0.57
C ALA A 85 5.70 0.77 -1.56
N GLY A 86 6.53 1.79 -1.35
CA GLY A 86 6.53 2.96 -2.21
C GLY A 86 7.50 4.06 -1.75
N VAL A 87 7.84 4.93 -2.69
CA VAL A 87 8.70 6.10 -2.48
C VAL A 87 8.04 7.34 -3.07
N GLY A 88 8.34 8.53 -2.50
CA GLY A 88 7.75 9.79 -2.93
C GLY A 88 8.78 10.93 -3.02
N PRO A 89 9.86 10.80 -3.81
CA PRO A 89 10.79 11.90 -3.99
C PRO A 89 10.13 13.04 -4.75
N ALA A 90 10.40 14.29 -4.33
CA ALA A 90 9.97 15.48 -5.04
C ALA A 90 11.10 15.95 -5.98
N LYS A 91 10.84 15.97 -7.28
CA LYS A 91 11.76 16.47 -8.29
C LYS A 91 11.00 17.08 -9.46
N ARG A 92 11.38 18.31 -9.87
CA ARG A 92 10.74 18.98 -11.02
C ARG A 92 11.10 18.30 -12.33
N ILE A 93 10.19 18.29 -13.30
CA ILE A 93 10.45 17.80 -14.66
C ILE A 93 11.61 18.56 -15.29
N VAL A 94 11.62 19.90 -15.10
CA VAL A 94 12.76 20.76 -15.46
C VAL A 94 13.13 21.58 -14.22
N GLY A 95 14.33 21.39 -13.71
CA GLY A 95 14.92 22.14 -12.60
C GLY A 95 15.92 23.21 -13.05
N ARG A 96 16.63 23.79 -12.10
CA ARG A 96 17.70 24.78 -12.40
C ARG A 96 18.86 24.14 -13.18
N ASP A 97 19.15 22.88 -12.90
CA ASP A 97 20.28 22.15 -13.46
C ASP A 97 19.91 21.37 -14.74
N GLY A 98 18.72 21.61 -15.30
CA GLY A 98 18.23 20.96 -16.50
C GLY A 98 17.07 19.99 -16.26
N PRO A 99 16.82 19.06 -17.23
CA PRO A 99 15.74 18.09 -17.14
C PRO A 99 16.01 17.05 -16.05
N MET A 100 14.94 16.51 -15.47
CA MET A 100 15.02 15.36 -14.55
C MET A 100 15.70 14.19 -15.26
N PRO A 101 16.71 13.53 -14.64
CA PRO A 101 17.23 12.28 -15.18
C PRO A 101 16.08 11.26 -15.31
N LEU A 102 15.99 10.61 -16.48
CA LEU A 102 14.91 9.65 -16.76
C LEU A 102 14.88 8.53 -15.72
N GLY A 103 16.05 8.05 -15.27
CA GLY A 103 16.16 7.00 -14.24
C GLY A 103 15.50 7.37 -12.90
N ASP A 104 15.37 8.65 -12.55
CA ASP A 104 14.64 9.06 -11.33
C ASP A 104 13.13 8.83 -11.51
N PHE A 105 12.60 9.11 -12.68
CA PHE A 105 11.21 8.82 -13.02
C PHE A 105 10.97 7.30 -13.06
N GLU A 106 11.81 6.56 -13.79
CA GLU A 106 11.72 5.11 -13.92
C GLU A 106 11.75 4.41 -12.58
N ARG A 107 12.62 4.83 -11.66
CA ARG A 107 12.72 4.27 -10.31
C ARG A 107 11.40 4.40 -9.54
N VAL A 108 10.73 5.56 -9.61
CA VAL A 108 9.45 5.77 -8.92
C VAL A 108 8.35 4.89 -9.53
N ILE A 109 8.30 4.81 -10.85
CA ILE A 109 7.35 3.93 -11.56
C ILE A 109 7.62 2.46 -11.23
N ALA A 110 8.88 2.03 -11.25
CA ALA A 110 9.25 0.65 -10.94
C ALA A 110 8.79 0.24 -9.53
N ILE A 111 9.07 1.06 -8.51
CA ILE A 111 8.71 0.71 -7.13
C ILE A 111 7.20 0.82 -6.92
N ASN A 112 6.60 1.97 -7.23
CA ASN A 112 5.23 2.27 -6.83
C ASN A 112 4.18 1.56 -7.68
N LEU A 113 4.41 1.44 -8.99
CA LEU A 113 3.43 0.91 -9.94
C LEU A 113 3.76 -0.53 -10.34
N ILE A 114 4.96 -0.77 -10.90
CA ILE A 114 5.33 -2.11 -11.37
C ILE A 114 5.44 -3.06 -10.16
N GLY A 115 6.03 -2.62 -9.04
CA GLY A 115 6.10 -3.42 -7.81
C GLY A 115 4.73 -3.77 -7.24
N THR A 116 3.80 -2.81 -7.22
CA THR A 116 2.41 -3.06 -6.81
C THR A 116 1.73 -4.09 -7.72
N PHE A 117 1.86 -3.95 -9.03
CA PHE A 117 1.32 -4.91 -10.00
C PHE A 117 1.98 -6.29 -9.85
N ASN A 118 3.31 -6.34 -9.66
CA ASN A 118 4.04 -7.58 -9.48
C ASN A 118 3.52 -8.39 -8.28
N MET A 119 3.35 -7.74 -7.13
CA MET A 119 2.79 -8.39 -5.95
C MET A 119 1.33 -8.79 -6.16
N MET A 120 0.53 -7.92 -6.78
CA MET A 120 -0.88 -8.19 -7.09
C MET A 120 -1.03 -9.47 -7.93
N ARG A 121 -0.32 -9.58 -9.06
CA ARG A 121 -0.42 -10.73 -9.96
C ARG A 121 0.00 -12.06 -9.31
N LEU A 122 1.06 -12.02 -8.48
CA LEU A 122 1.58 -13.21 -7.80
C LEU A 122 0.62 -13.70 -6.70
N VAL A 123 0.15 -12.78 -5.86
CA VAL A 123 -0.77 -13.14 -4.77
C VAL A 123 -2.16 -13.50 -5.30
N ALA A 124 -2.64 -12.84 -6.36
CA ALA A 124 -3.91 -13.22 -7.01
C ALA A 124 -3.85 -14.65 -7.58
N ALA A 125 -2.72 -15.07 -8.15
CA ALA A 125 -2.53 -16.43 -8.62
C ALA A 125 -2.60 -17.46 -7.47
N ASP A 126 -1.99 -17.15 -6.32
CA ASP A 126 -2.12 -17.99 -5.12
C ASP A 126 -3.57 -18.02 -4.60
N MET A 127 -4.24 -16.86 -4.53
CA MET A 127 -5.64 -16.75 -4.08
C MET A 127 -6.60 -17.55 -4.96
N GLN A 128 -6.38 -17.59 -6.28
CA GLN A 128 -7.21 -18.34 -7.21
C GLN A 128 -7.30 -19.83 -6.86
N SER A 129 -6.25 -20.41 -6.30
CA SER A 129 -6.19 -21.82 -5.92
C SER A 129 -6.84 -22.13 -4.56
N LEU A 130 -7.19 -21.10 -3.77
CA LEU A 130 -7.80 -21.28 -2.46
C LEU A 130 -9.27 -21.71 -2.57
N SER A 131 -9.74 -22.50 -1.62
CA SER A 131 -11.17 -22.78 -1.48
C SER A 131 -11.94 -21.49 -1.19
N PRO A 132 -13.09 -21.27 -1.83
CA PRO A 132 -13.90 -20.09 -1.55
C PRO A 132 -14.45 -20.10 -0.12
N LEU A 133 -14.60 -18.93 0.48
CA LEU A 133 -15.33 -18.73 1.73
C LEU A 133 -16.85 -18.77 1.50
N ALA A 134 -17.63 -18.58 2.56
CA ALA A 134 -19.10 -18.78 2.51
C ALA A 134 -19.82 -17.95 1.44
N ASP A 135 -19.32 -16.75 1.11
CA ASP A 135 -19.86 -15.84 0.09
C ASP A 135 -19.11 -15.94 -1.28
N GLY A 136 -18.30 -16.97 -1.46
CA GLY A 136 -17.51 -17.18 -2.68
C GLY A 136 -16.19 -16.40 -2.71
N GLU A 137 -15.90 -15.58 -1.70
CA GLU A 137 -14.67 -14.79 -1.64
C GLU A 137 -13.44 -15.67 -1.43
N ARG A 138 -12.38 -15.45 -2.20
CA ARG A 138 -11.06 -16.10 -1.99
C ARG A 138 -10.02 -15.16 -1.43
N GLY A 139 -10.19 -13.85 -1.64
CA GLY A 139 -9.25 -12.88 -1.11
C GLY A 139 -9.55 -11.44 -1.46
N VAL A 140 -8.77 -10.53 -0.90
CA VAL A 140 -8.84 -9.09 -1.14
C VAL A 140 -7.43 -8.49 -1.27
N ILE A 141 -7.30 -7.60 -2.23
CA ILE A 141 -6.08 -6.83 -2.51
C ILE A 141 -6.38 -5.36 -2.27
N ILE A 142 -5.58 -4.71 -1.41
CA ILE A 142 -5.69 -3.28 -1.14
C ILE A 142 -4.35 -2.63 -1.46
N SER A 143 -4.36 -1.66 -2.38
CA SER A 143 -3.16 -0.93 -2.80
C SER A 143 -3.18 0.50 -2.27
N THR A 144 -1.99 1.04 -1.98
CA THR A 144 -1.84 2.43 -1.54
C THR A 144 -1.67 3.33 -2.75
N ALA A 145 -2.74 4.02 -3.15
CA ALA A 145 -2.71 5.13 -4.09
C ALA A 145 -2.23 6.43 -3.38
N SER A 146 -2.73 7.58 -3.74
CA SER A 146 -2.51 8.87 -3.07
C SER A 146 -3.50 9.89 -3.61
N VAL A 147 -3.81 10.94 -2.85
CA VAL A 147 -4.47 12.14 -3.38
C VAL A 147 -3.67 12.77 -4.53
N ALA A 148 -2.34 12.60 -4.54
CA ALA A 148 -1.46 13.04 -5.62
C ALA A 148 -1.73 12.34 -6.97
N ALA A 149 -2.48 11.24 -6.99
CA ALA A 149 -2.97 10.63 -8.23
C ALA A 149 -3.89 11.57 -9.03
N LEU A 150 -4.60 12.46 -8.33
CA LEU A 150 -5.58 13.40 -8.89
C LEU A 150 -5.12 14.87 -8.77
N GLU A 151 -4.37 15.19 -7.72
CA GLU A 151 -4.02 16.56 -7.30
C GLU A 151 -2.51 16.68 -7.06
N GLY A 152 -1.71 16.22 -8.03
CA GLY A 152 -0.25 16.27 -7.93
C GLY A 152 0.29 17.70 -7.87
N GLN A 153 1.26 17.91 -6.99
CA GLN A 153 1.93 19.20 -6.81
C GLN A 153 3.16 19.33 -7.73
N ILE A 154 3.68 20.55 -7.84
CA ILE A 154 4.95 20.81 -8.51
C ILE A 154 6.06 19.93 -7.90
N GLY A 155 6.76 19.19 -8.75
CA GLY A 155 7.80 18.22 -8.34
C GLY A 155 7.29 16.80 -8.11
N GLN A 156 5.99 16.53 -8.21
CA GLN A 156 5.42 15.20 -7.99
C GLN A 156 5.10 14.43 -9.27
N ALA A 157 5.61 14.83 -10.45
CA ALA A 157 5.22 14.21 -11.72
C ALA A 157 5.40 12.68 -11.72
N ALA A 158 6.55 12.15 -11.32
CA ALA A 158 6.79 10.72 -11.25
C ALA A 158 5.89 10.03 -10.20
N TYR A 159 5.76 10.65 -9.03
CA TYR A 159 4.92 10.14 -7.95
C TYR A 159 3.44 10.11 -8.37
N SER A 160 2.93 11.20 -8.90
CA SER A 160 1.54 11.32 -9.37
C SER A 160 1.24 10.33 -10.50
N ALA A 161 2.16 10.19 -11.47
CA ALA A 161 2.02 9.21 -12.54
C ALA A 161 1.95 7.77 -11.98
N SER A 162 2.83 7.44 -11.03
CA SER A 162 2.83 6.11 -10.40
C SER A 162 1.55 5.83 -9.61
N LYS A 163 1.07 6.80 -8.82
CA LYS A 163 -0.14 6.64 -7.99
C LYS A 163 -1.43 6.75 -8.81
N GLY A 164 -1.42 7.51 -9.90
CA GLY A 164 -2.47 7.50 -10.92
C GLY A 164 -2.57 6.14 -11.60
N GLY A 165 -1.43 5.52 -11.96
CA GLY A 165 -1.39 4.16 -12.48
C GLY A 165 -1.93 3.12 -11.50
N VAL A 166 -1.58 3.20 -10.21
CA VAL A 166 -2.14 2.32 -9.16
C VAL A 166 -3.65 2.49 -9.07
N ALA A 167 -4.16 3.72 -9.08
CA ALA A 167 -5.60 3.98 -9.05
C ALA A 167 -6.32 3.40 -10.29
N ALA A 168 -5.73 3.58 -11.48
CA ALA A 168 -6.28 3.08 -12.74
C ALA A 168 -6.31 1.55 -12.82
N LEU A 169 -5.38 0.85 -12.16
CA LEU A 169 -5.35 -0.62 -12.10
C LEU A 169 -6.52 -1.23 -11.32
N VAL A 170 -7.13 -0.50 -10.40
CA VAL A 170 -8.10 -1.05 -9.43
C VAL A 170 -9.31 -1.66 -10.12
N LEU A 171 -9.99 -0.89 -10.95
CA LEU A 171 -11.25 -1.35 -11.55
C LEU A 171 -11.06 -2.48 -12.57
N PRO A 172 -10.10 -2.41 -13.53
CA PRO A 172 -9.87 -3.54 -14.43
C PRO A 172 -9.45 -4.81 -13.69
N ALA A 173 -8.58 -4.73 -12.67
CA ALA A 173 -8.19 -5.88 -11.87
C ALA A 173 -9.36 -6.45 -11.06
N ALA A 174 -10.21 -5.59 -10.46
CA ALA A 174 -11.40 -6.03 -9.74
C ALA A 174 -12.38 -6.79 -10.66
N ARG A 175 -12.56 -6.31 -11.91
CA ARG A 175 -13.41 -6.97 -12.91
C ARG A 175 -12.83 -8.29 -13.40
N GLU A 176 -11.53 -8.33 -13.66
CA GLU A 176 -10.83 -9.53 -14.11
C GLU A 176 -10.84 -10.62 -13.03
N PHE A 177 -10.60 -10.25 -11.78
CA PHE A 177 -10.50 -11.20 -10.68
C PHE A 177 -11.86 -11.56 -10.04
N ALA A 178 -12.95 -10.90 -10.41
CA ALA A 178 -14.30 -11.21 -9.92
C ALA A 178 -14.68 -12.66 -10.16
N GLN A 179 -14.32 -13.23 -11.32
CA GLN A 179 -14.56 -14.64 -11.64
C GLN A 179 -13.89 -15.62 -10.65
N PHE A 180 -12.84 -15.17 -9.96
CA PHE A 180 -12.12 -15.94 -8.95
C PHE A 180 -12.58 -15.63 -7.51
N GLY A 181 -13.50 -14.69 -7.33
CA GLY A 181 -13.91 -14.25 -6.00
C GLY A 181 -12.82 -13.44 -5.27
N ILE A 182 -12.03 -12.64 -6.00
CA ILE A 182 -10.99 -11.78 -5.44
C ILE A 182 -11.38 -10.33 -5.65
N ARG A 183 -11.41 -9.55 -4.56
CA ARG A 183 -11.69 -8.10 -4.60
C ARG A 183 -10.41 -7.29 -4.72
N VAL A 184 -10.47 -6.17 -5.42
CA VAL A 184 -9.35 -5.23 -5.55
C VAL A 184 -9.83 -3.82 -5.25
N ASN A 185 -9.14 -3.15 -4.32
CA ASN A 185 -9.43 -1.77 -3.94
C ASN A 185 -8.13 -0.99 -3.74
N ALA A 186 -8.22 0.32 -3.66
CA ALA A 186 -7.12 1.15 -3.21
C ALA A 186 -7.60 2.19 -2.17
N ILE A 187 -6.70 2.57 -1.29
CA ILE A 187 -6.86 3.74 -0.44
C ILE A 187 -5.96 4.83 -1.02
N ALA A 188 -6.50 6.04 -1.18
CA ALA A 188 -5.79 7.24 -1.58
C ALA A 188 -5.61 8.15 -0.34
N PRO A 189 -4.53 7.98 0.44
CA PRO A 189 -4.29 8.81 1.62
C PRO A 189 -3.93 10.24 1.21
N GLY A 190 -4.34 11.19 2.04
CA GLY A 190 -3.83 12.55 2.06
C GLY A 190 -2.46 12.60 2.72
N ILE A 191 -2.28 13.54 3.65
CA ILE A 191 -1.01 13.75 4.34
C ILE A 191 -1.03 13.00 5.68
N PHE A 192 -0.18 11.97 5.80
CA PHE A 192 -0.12 11.10 6.97
C PHE A 192 1.20 11.22 7.72
N HIS A 193 1.15 11.07 9.04
CA HIS A 193 2.32 11.02 9.92
C HIS A 193 3.10 9.72 9.69
N THR A 194 3.99 9.74 8.70
CA THR A 194 4.83 8.61 8.30
C THR A 194 6.30 9.02 8.31
N PRO A 195 7.25 8.08 8.38
CA PRO A 195 8.68 8.42 8.30
C PRO A 195 9.04 9.26 7.07
N MET A 196 8.36 9.04 5.95
CA MET A 196 8.54 9.83 4.72
C MET A 196 8.21 11.32 4.94
N LEU A 197 7.13 11.64 5.66
CA LEU A 197 6.73 13.01 5.96
C LEU A 197 7.55 13.60 7.08
N MET A 198 7.88 12.79 8.09
CA MET A 198 8.65 13.24 9.26
C MET A 198 10.11 13.62 8.93
N ALA A 199 10.60 13.25 7.74
CA ALA A 199 11.87 13.73 7.22
C ALA A 199 11.85 15.22 6.79
N LEU A 200 10.66 15.84 6.68
CA LEU A 200 10.51 17.27 6.38
C LEU A 200 10.75 18.13 7.64
N PRO A 201 11.15 19.40 7.48
CA PRO A 201 11.23 20.34 8.59
C PRO A 201 9.91 20.47 9.36
N GLU A 202 9.97 20.69 10.67
CA GLU A 202 8.78 20.75 11.55
C GLU A 202 7.76 21.82 11.10
N GLU A 203 8.25 22.99 10.63
CA GLU A 203 7.36 24.04 10.13
C GLU A 203 6.58 23.60 8.88
N ALA A 204 7.21 22.84 7.98
CA ALA A 204 6.52 22.28 6.82
C ALA A 204 5.46 21.26 7.25
N GLN A 205 5.76 20.42 8.24
CA GLN A 205 4.79 19.48 8.80
C GLN A 205 3.58 20.20 9.41
N LYS A 206 3.80 21.27 10.18
CA LYS A 206 2.74 22.11 10.77
C LYS A 206 1.89 22.79 9.69
N SER A 207 2.54 23.33 8.65
CA SER A 207 1.84 23.97 7.52
C SER A 207 0.95 22.97 6.80
N LEU A 208 1.45 21.76 6.55
CA LEU A 208 0.69 20.69 5.90
C LEU A 208 -0.50 20.22 6.75
N ALA A 209 -0.32 20.10 8.07
CA ALA A 209 -1.40 19.75 8.98
C ALA A 209 -2.50 20.84 9.00
N ALA A 210 -2.11 22.12 9.00
CA ALA A 210 -3.04 23.24 8.97
C ALA A 210 -3.85 23.36 7.67
N ALA A 211 -3.32 22.80 6.57
CA ALA A 211 -4.01 22.76 5.27
C ALA A 211 -5.16 21.72 5.22
N VAL A 212 -5.19 20.77 6.15
CA VAL A 212 -6.29 19.80 6.26
C VAL A 212 -7.54 20.50 6.79
N PRO A 213 -8.68 20.49 6.07
CA PRO A 213 -9.89 21.18 6.50
C PRO A 213 -10.40 20.69 7.86
N PHE A 214 -10.55 19.36 8.04
CA PHE A 214 -10.97 18.77 9.30
C PHE A 214 -10.67 17.25 9.33
N PRO A 215 -10.13 16.75 10.45
CA PRO A 215 -9.51 17.51 11.55
C PRO A 215 -8.21 18.19 11.08
N LYS A 216 -7.83 19.33 11.67
CA LYS A 216 -6.58 20.06 11.32
C LYS A 216 -5.34 19.34 11.87
N LEU A 217 -5.15 18.12 11.41
CA LEU A 217 -4.10 17.20 11.84
C LEU A 217 -3.60 16.39 10.65
N LEU A 218 -2.38 15.93 10.74
CA LEU A 218 -1.91 14.85 9.86
C LEU A 218 -2.70 13.57 10.15
N GLY A 219 -3.05 12.83 9.10
CA GLY A 219 -3.64 11.51 9.26
C GLY A 219 -2.69 10.59 10.04
N ARG A 220 -3.22 9.78 10.95
CA ARG A 220 -2.42 8.79 11.66
C ARG A 220 -2.43 7.45 10.91
N PRO A 221 -1.30 6.71 10.92
CA PRO A 221 -1.23 5.39 10.27
C PRO A 221 -2.31 4.39 10.73
N ASP A 222 -2.75 4.47 11.99
CA ASP A 222 -3.84 3.64 12.52
C ASP A 222 -5.20 3.93 11.85
N GLN A 223 -5.44 5.16 11.38
CA GLN A 223 -6.66 5.50 10.62
C GLN A 223 -6.66 4.86 9.24
N PHE A 224 -5.49 4.79 8.58
CA PHE A 224 -5.34 4.04 7.33
C PHE A 224 -5.59 2.54 7.56
N ALA A 225 -4.98 1.99 8.60
CA ALA A 225 -5.13 0.58 8.98
C ALA A 225 -6.60 0.22 9.28
N SER A 226 -7.32 1.11 10.00
CA SER A 226 -8.75 0.96 10.28
C SER A 226 -9.60 0.90 9.00
N LEU A 227 -9.32 1.77 8.02
CA LEU A 227 -10.03 1.74 6.74
C LEU A 227 -9.68 0.46 5.95
N ALA A 228 -8.41 0.05 5.93
CA ALA A 228 -8.01 -1.20 5.30
C ALA A 228 -8.75 -2.40 5.91
N ARG A 229 -8.84 -2.46 7.23
CA ARG A 229 -9.63 -3.46 7.95
C ARG A 229 -11.10 -3.43 7.52
N HIS A 230 -11.73 -2.25 7.48
CA HIS A 230 -13.11 -2.11 7.07
C HIS A 230 -13.34 -2.62 5.63
N ILE A 231 -12.44 -2.32 4.69
CA ILE A 231 -12.50 -2.82 3.30
C ILE A 231 -12.43 -4.36 3.28
N ILE A 232 -11.62 -4.98 4.14
CA ILE A 232 -11.53 -6.44 4.22
C ILE A 232 -12.84 -7.04 4.73
N GLU A 233 -13.39 -6.49 5.82
CA GLU A 233 -14.63 -6.96 6.46
C GLU A 233 -15.88 -6.73 5.60
N ASN A 234 -15.95 -5.60 4.88
CA ASN A 234 -17.09 -5.24 4.04
C ASN A 234 -16.93 -5.79 2.62
N THR A 235 -17.50 -6.96 2.38
CA THR A 235 -17.33 -7.70 1.11
C THR A 235 -17.99 -7.04 -0.10
N TYR A 236 -18.84 -6.01 0.10
CA TYR A 236 -19.46 -5.27 -1.00
C TYR A 236 -18.59 -4.14 -1.56
N ILE A 237 -17.46 -3.80 -0.89
CA ILE A 237 -16.49 -2.83 -1.39
C ILE A 237 -15.55 -3.55 -2.37
N ASN A 238 -15.68 -3.25 -3.66
CA ASN A 238 -14.84 -3.81 -4.73
C ASN A 238 -14.72 -2.83 -5.90
N GLY A 239 -13.51 -2.66 -6.41
CA GLY A 239 -13.23 -1.81 -7.56
C GLY A 239 -13.10 -0.32 -7.23
N GLU A 240 -12.96 0.04 -5.95
CA GLU A 240 -12.98 1.43 -5.49
C GLU A 240 -11.61 1.98 -5.10
N VAL A 241 -11.46 3.29 -5.33
CA VAL A 241 -10.34 4.11 -4.85
C VAL A 241 -10.87 5.07 -3.80
N ILE A 242 -10.68 4.74 -2.53
CA ILE A 242 -11.26 5.50 -1.41
C ILE A 242 -10.27 6.56 -0.92
N ARG A 243 -10.64 7.83 -1.01
CA ARG A 243 -9.86 8.93 -0.43
C ARG A 243 -9.95 8.92 1.08
N LEU A 244 -8.81 9.07 1.74
CA LEU A 244 -8.70 9.22 3.20
C LEU A 244 -7.81 10.44 3.50
N ASP A 245 -8.38 11.65 3.54
CA ASP A 245 -7.60 12.88 3.44
C ASP A 245 -8.12 14.07 4.27
N GLY A 246 -9.15 13.88 5.10
CA GLY A 246 -9.75 14.98 5.87
C GLY A 246 -10.31 16.12 5.01
N ALA A 247 -10.80 15.79 3.81
CA ALA A 247 -11.28 16.72 2.78
C ALA A 247 -10.18 17.63 2.17
N LEU A 248 -8.91 17.27 2.34
CA LEU A 248 -7.79 18.02 1.75
C LEU A 248 -7.89 18.01 0.21
N ARG A 249 -7.63 19.18 -0.38
CA ARG A 249 -7.32 19.34 -1.79
C ARG A 249 -5.95 20.01 -1.89
N MET A 250 -5.03 19.36 -2.60
CA MET A 250 -3.64 19.81 -2.63
C MET A 250 -3.53 21.11 -3.42
N ALA A 251 -2.90 22.13 -2.82
CA ALA A 251 -2.51 23.31 -3.55
C ALA A 251 -1.40 22.97 -4.58
N PRO A 252 -1.21 23.76 -5.65
CA PRO A 252 -0.17 23.50 -6.65
C PRO A 252 1.27 23.48 -6.09
N ARG A 253 1.45 24.11 -4.91
CA ARG A 253 2.73 24.20 -4.17
C ARG A 253 2.50 24.04 -2.69
#